data_5186eaea0d14db3e0977356fef453290
#
_entry.id   5186eaea0d14db3e0977356fef453290
#
_cell.length_a   1.000
_cell.length_b   1.000
_cell.length_c   1.000
_cell.angle_alpha   90.00
_cell.angle_beta   90.00
_cell.angle_gamma   90.00
#
_symmetry.space_group_name_H-M   'P 1'
#
loop_
_entity.id
_entity.type
_entity.pdbx_description
1 polymer ?
#
loop_
_entity_poly.entity_id
_entity_poly.type
_entity_poly.pdbx_seq_one_letter_code
_entity_poly.pdbx_strand_id
1 'polypeptide(L)'
;SAASDVYKRQIRDVVDEVKMLADAGVKEVTLLGQIVNRYGRQMETADGKGGFVQLLEAVHEVEGIRRIRFVSPHPIGFRQDLVQAFTYLPKLCSHIHFPMQSGSDRILKMMRRPYRNETYLDLCSRMKQARPDLSITTDIIVGFPGETEEDYLLTRQAVEQVQFDNAFIFRYSPRRGTPAAVMENQIPEEVKEARNQDLLAVVNEIAIRKNRDLVGTVQEVLLEGSSKTNVARLSGRTSQNKPVMVDAAPDLAGEILPIRIEESTGFTLYGVPCPVSYTHLRAHETELH
;
A
#
# COMPACT_ATOMS: atom_id res chain seq x y z
N SER A 1 -6.99 -18.14 -29.99
CA SER A 1 -8.23 -17.81 -29.30
C SER A 1 -8.23 -16.33 -28.98
N ALA A 2 -9.10 -15.60 -29.67
CA ALA A 2 -9.20 -14.13 -29.69
C ALA A 2 -9.90 -13.53 -28.46
N ALA A 3 -9.65 -14.03 -27.25
CA ALA A 3 -10.36 -13.60 -26.04
C ALA A 3 -9.46 -13.03 -24.94
N SER A 4 -8.21 -12.66 -25.20
CA SER A 4 -7.32 -12.12 -24.19
C SER A 4 -6.59 -10.83 -24.57
N ASP A 5 -7.00 -10.13 -25.60
CA ASP A 5 -6.63 -8.72 -25.74
C ASP A 5 -7.54 -7.87 -24.84
N VAL A 6 -7.37 -8.04 -23.54
CA VAL A 6 -7.78 -6.99 -22.60
C VAL A 6 -7.05 -5.74 -23.06
N TYR A 7 -7.81 -4.79 -23.55
CA TYR A 7 -7.39 -3.49 -24.06
C TYR A 7 -6.37 -2.88 -23.10
N LYS A 8 -5.09 -3.01 -23.39
CA LYS A 8 -4.03 -2.41 -22.60
C LYS A 8 -4.06 -0.93 -22.89
N ARG A 9 -4.69 -0.19 -22.01
CA ARG A 9 -4.78 1.27 -22.10
C ARG A 9 -3.39 1.86 -22.32
N GLN A 10 -3.25 2.76 -23.27
CA GLN A 10 -2.03 3.51 -23.51
C GLN A 10 -1.77 4.50 -22.38
N ILE A 11 -0.52 4.87 -22.15
CA ILE A 11 -0.16 5.90 -21.15
C ILE A 11 -0.99 7.16 -21.35
N ARG A 12 -1.14 7.61 -22.60
CA ARG A 12 -1.95 8.79 -22.95
C ARG A 12 -3.39 8.67 -22.46
N ASP A 13 -4.04 7.54 -22.69
CA ASP A 13 -5.45 7.35 -22.29
C ASP A 13 -5.63 7.43 -20.77
N VAL A 14 -4.66 6.88 -20.02
CA VAL A 14 -4.67 6.95 -18.54
C VAL A 14 -4.42 8.38 -18.09
N VAL A 15 -3.46 9.08 -18.68
CA VAL A 15 -3.16 10.48 -18.34
C VAL A 15 -4.35 11.40 -18.65
N ASP A 16 -5.03 11.21 -19.78
CA ASP A 16 -6.20 12.01 -20.13
C ASP A 16 -7.34 11.81 -19.14
N GLU A 17 -7.59 10.57 -18.67
CA GLU A 17 -8.56 10.31 -17.59
C GLU A 17 -8.13 10.96 -16.28
N VAL A 18 -6.84 10.86 -15.91
CA VAL A 18 -6.33 11.47 -14.69
C VAL A 18 -6.45 13.00 -14.71
N LYS A 19 -6.26 13.65 -15.87
CA LYS A 19 -6.50 15.09 -16.04
C LYS A 19 -7.96 15.44 -15.80
N MET A 20 -8.90 14.69 -16.39
CA MET A 20 -10.33 14.90 -16.16
C MET A 20 -10.70 14.79 -14.67
N LEU A 21 -10.09 13.82 -13.96
CA LEU A 21 -10.29 13.66 -12.52
C LEU A 21 -9.69 14.84 -11.73
N ALA A 22 -8.51 15.32 -12.12
CA ALA A 22 -7.88 16.49 -11.50
C ALA A 22 -8.71 17.76 -11.70
N ASP A 23 -9.24 17.98 -12.91
CA ASP A 23 -10.14 19.10 -13.23
C ASP A 23 -11.46 19.04 -12.42
N ALA A 24 -11.89 17.82 -12.04
CA ALA A 24 -13.03 17.60 -11.14
C ALA A 24 -12.65 17.73 -9.65
N GLY A 25 -11.42 18.13 -9.31
CA GLY A 25 -10.96 18.36 -7.94
C GLY A 25 -10.38 17.15 -7.21
N VAL A 26 -10.22 16.01 -7.89
CA VAL A 26 -9.61 14.79 -7.29
C VAL A 26 -8.14 15.05 -6.98
N LYS A 27 -7.71 14.76 -5.76
CA LYS A 27 -6.33 14.95 -5.28
C LYS A 27 -5.49 13.67 -5.28
N GLU A 28 -6.10 12.52 -5.16
CA GLU A 28 -5.42 11.21 -5.12
C GLU A 28 -6.03 10.26 -6.15
N VAL A 29 -5.17 9.57 -6.91
CA VAL A 29 -5.57 8.52 -7.84
C VAL A 29 -4.92 7.19 -7.46
N THR A 30 -5.65 6.08 -7.68
CA THR A 30 -5.13 4.73 -7.47
C THR A 30 -5.10 3.97 -8.78
N LEU A 31 -3.91 3.57 -9.23
CA LEU A 31 -3.72 2.76 -10.42
C LEU A 31 -4.03 1.30 -10.11
N LEU A 32 -4.95 0.71 -10.87
CA LEU A 32 -5.45 -0.65 -10.69
C LEU A 32 -4.99 -1.55 -11.84
N GLY A 33 -4.60 -2.78 -11.50
CA GLY A 33 -4.26 -3.82 -12.46
C GLY A 33 -4.18 -5.18 -11.78
N GLN A 34 -4.29 -6.29 -12.53
CA GLN A 34 -4.12 -7.63 -11.96
C GLN A 34 -2.70 -7.86 -11.41
N ILE A 35 -1.70 -7.38 -12.14
CA ILE A 35 -0.29 -7.26 -11.71
C ILE A 35 0.18 -5.93 -12.27
N VAL A 36 -0.04 -4.86 -11.52
CA VAL A 36 0.11 -3.48 -12.00
C VAL A 36 1.53 -3.17 -12.48
N ASN A 37 2.56 -3.68 -11.81
CA ASN A 37 3.96 -3.49 -12.16
C ASN A 37 4.42 -4.24 -13.43
N ARG A 38 3.50 -4.99 -14.07
CA ARG A 38 3.72 -5.59 -15.40
C ARG A 38 3.09 -4.79 -16.53
N TYR A 39 2.50 -3.64 -16.25
CA TYR A 39 2.01 -2.73 -17.28
C TYR A 39 3.15 -2.34 -18.23
N GLY A 40 2.88 -2.35 -19.52
CA GLY A 40 3.82 -1.90 -20.54
C GLY A 40 5.13 -2.70 -20.60
N ARG A 41 5.14 -4.02 -20.30
CA ARG A 41 6.35 -4.87 -20.34
C ARG A 41 7.15 -4.78 -21.64
N GLN A 42 6.52 -4.38 -22.74
CA GLN A 42 7.14 -4.24 -24.06
C GLN A 42 7.55 -2.79 -24.36
N MET A 43 7.36 -1.87 -23.41
CA MET A 43 7.59 -0.44 -23.55
C MET A 43 8.88 0.00 -22.85
N GLU A 44 9.88 -0.90 -22.77
CA GLU A 44 11.15 -0.54 -22.12
C GLU A 44 11.90 0.49 -22.94
N THR A 45 12.35 1.56 -22.28
CA THR A 45 13.19 2.60 -22.91
C THR A 45 14.65 2.17 -23.00
N ALA A 46 15.46 2.87 -23.79
CA ALA A 46 16.89 2.58 -23.98
C ALA A 46 17.69 2.69 -22.65
N ASP A 47 17.23 3.47 -21.70
CA ASP A 47 17.80 3.60 -20.34
C ASP A 47 17.27 2.54 -19.36
N GLY A 48 16.53 1.54 -19.83
CA GLY A 48 16.04 0.41 -19.05
C GLY A 48 14.80 0.68 -18.22
N LYS A 49 14.10 1.81 -18.43
CA LYS A 49 12.88 2.17 -17.71
C LYS A 49 11.68 1.40 -18.26
N GLY A 50 10.97 0.68 -17.38
CA GLY A 50 9.79 -0.10 -17.75
C GLY A 50 8.53 0.76 -17.91
N GLY A 51 7.54 0.23 -18.65
CA GLY A 51 6.32 0.96 -19.00
C GLY A 51 5.51 1.41 -17.78
N PHE A 52 5.54 0.67 -16.66
CA PHE A 52 4.84 1.09 -15.46
C PHE A 52 5.46 2.33 -14.82
N VAL A 53 6.79 2.43 -14.80
CA VAL A 53 7.49 3.63 -14.28
C VAL A 53 7.22 4.82 -15.20
N GLN A 54 7.22 4.63 -16.53
CA GLN A 54 6.84 5.67 -17.49
C GLN A 54 5.42 6.18 -17.24
N LEU A 55 4.48 5.27 -16.93
CA LEU A 55 3.11 5.65 -16.56
C LEU A 55 3.07 6.46 -15.26
N LEU A 56 3.80 6.03 -14.22
CA LEU A 56 3.89 6.75 -12.95
C LEU A 56 4.43 8.17 -13.15
N GLU A 57 5.48 8.32 -13.94
CA GLU A 57 6.05 9.63 -14.27
C GLU A 57 5.05 10.52 -15.04
N ALA A 58 4.38 9.96 -16.03
CA ALA A 58 3.39 10.71 -16.80
C ALA A 58 2.21 11.18 -15.96
N VAL A 59 1.72 10.34 -15.03
CA VAL A 59 0.67 10.71 -14.07
C VAL A 59 1.19 11.72 -13.04
N HIS A 60 2.47 11.60 -12.66
CA HIS A 60 3.11 12.54 -11.74
C HIS A 60 3.10 13.98 -12.26
N GLU A 61 3.24 14.17 -13.56
CA GLU A 61 3.22 15.51 -14.20
C GLU A 61 1.83 16.14 -14.25
N VAL A 62 0.75 15.40 -13.97
CA VAL A 62 -0.60 15.96 -14.01
C VAL A 62 -0.79 16.96 -12.86
N GLU A 63 -1.09 18.22 -13.22
CA GLU A 63 -1.43 19.26 -12.25
C GLU A 63 -2.74 18.91 -11.54
N GLY A 64 -2.90 19.35 -10.28
CA GLY A 64 -4.06 19.04 -9.44
C GLY A 64 -3.97 17.70 -8.71
N ILE A 65 -3.33 16.66 -9.29
CA ILE A 65 -3.05 15.42 -8.56
C ILE A 65 -1.89 15.65 -7.59
N ARG A 66 -2.14 15.29 -6.34
CA ARG A 66 -1.18 15.41 -5.23
C ARG A 66 -0.63 14.06 -4.78
N ARG A 67 -1.38 12.97 -5.02
CA ARG A 67 -1.02 11.62 -4.60
C ARG A 67 -1.32 10.56 -5.65
N ILE A 68 -0.42 9.61 -5.76
CA ILE A 68 -0.54 8.45 -6.64
C ILE A 68 -0.37 7.20 -5.79
N ARG A 69 -1.34 6.29 -5.86
CA ARG A 69 -1.25 4.93 -5.32
C ARG A 69 -1.33 3.91 -6.43
N PHE A 70 -0.85 2.73 -6.15
CA PHE A 70 -1.11 1.57 -6.99
C PHE A 70 -1.35 0.33 -6.12
N VAL A 71 -2.11 -0.62 -6.64
CA VAL A 71 -2.43 -1.86 -5.94
C VAL A 71 -2.08 -3.06 -6.77
N SER A 72 -2.02 -4.24 -6.12
CA SER A 72 -1.69 -5.52 -6.75
C SER A 72 -0.31 -5.58 -7.44
N PRO A 73 0.75 -5.00 -6.86
CA PRO A 73 2.09 -5.29 -7.34
C PRO A 73 2.45 -6.74 -6.99
N HIS A 74 3.32 -7.33 -7.80
CA HIS A 74 3.78 -8.70 -7.58
C HIS A 74 5.31 -8.72 -7.51
N PRO A 75 5.94 -9.56 -6.66
CA PRO A 75 7.40 -9.63 -6.56
C PRO A 75 8.08 -9.89 -7.90
N ILE A 76 7.45 -10.74 -8.74
CA ILE A 76 7.93 -10.92 -10.12
C ILE A 76 7.64 -9.69 -10.94
N GLY A 77 8.71 -9.17 -11.55
CA GLY A 77 8.67 -7.96 -12.36
C GLY A 77 8.69 -6.68 -11.53
N PHE A 78 8.96 -6.79 -10.23
CA PHE A 78 9.29 -5.62 -9.41
C PHE A 78 10.74 -5.25 -9.65
N ARG A 79 10.96 -4.35 -10.60
CA ARG A 79 12.27 -4.00 -11.14
C ARG A 79 12.94 -2.91 -10.31
N GLN A 80 14.25 -2.71 -10.53
CA GLN A 80 15.04 -1.69 -9.84
C GLN A 80 14.53 -0.27 -10.16
N ASP A 81 14.08 -0.02 -11.38
CA ASP A 81 13.53 1.27 -11.80
C ASP A 81 12.28 1.65 -10.97
N LEU A 82 11.41 0.67 -10.63
CA LEU A 82 10.26 0.91 -9.76
C LEU A 82 10.69 1.17 -8.30
N VAL A 83 11.72 0.48 -7.80
CA VAL A 83 12.30 0.81 -6.49
C VAL A 83 12.82 2.25 -6.49
N GLN A 84 13.55 2.64 -7.53
CA GLN A 84 14.08 4.00 -7.67
C GLN A 84 12.98 5.06 -7.80
N ALA A 85 11.83 4.74 -8.43
CA ALA A 85 10.70 5.66 -8.54
C ALA A 85 10.25 6.20 -7.16
N PHE A 86 10.37 5.42 -6.09
CA PHE A 86 10.08 5.89 -4.74
C PHE A 86 11.04 6.99 -4.26
N THR A 87 12.22 7.14 -4.83
CA THR A 87 13.17 8.19 -4.43
C THR A 87 12.85 9.55 -5.04
N TYR A 88 12.36 9.59 -6.29
CA TYR A 88 12.24 10.83 -7.06
C TYR A 88 10.81 11.22 -7.47
N LEU A 89 9.80 10.40 -7.18
CA LEU A 89 8.39 10.72 -7.42
C LEU A 89 7.69 11.09 -6.10
N PRO A 90 7.71 12.36 -5.65
CA PRO A 90 7.15 12.75 -4.36
C PRO A 90 5.64 12.55 -4.26
N LYS A 91 4.88 12.58 -5.38
CA LYS A 91 3.45 12.28 -5.38
C LYS A 91 3.14 10.78 -5.18
N LEU A 92 4.14 9.90 -5.41
CA LEU A 92 3.97 8.47 -5.14
C LEU A 92 3.86 8.26 -3.63
N CYS A 93 2.74 7.70 -3.19
CA CYS A 93 2.47 7.50 -1.77
C CYS A 93 3.49 6.60 -1.09
N SER A 94 3.79 6.90 0.17
CA SER A 94 4.70 6.10 1.02
C SER A 94 4.01 4.83 1.54
N HIS A 95 3.32 4.11 0.65
CA HIS A 95 2.62 2.86 0.98
C HIS A 95 2.64 1.89 -0.19
N ILE A 96 2.86 0.63 0.12
CA ILE A 96 2.69 -0.48 -0.80
C ILE A 96 2.04 -1.67 -0.11
N HIS A 97 1.03 -2.26 -0.75
CA HIS A 97 0.52 -3.57 -0.37
C HIS A 97 1.27 -4.63 -1.18
N PHE A 98 2.09 -5.44 -0.50
CA PHE A 98 3.03 -6.36 -1.15
C PHE A 98 2.88 -7.76 -0.55
N PRO A 99 2.01 -8.62 -1.13
CA PRO A 99 1.68 -9.93 -0.58
C PRO A 99 2.87 -10.87 -0.52
N MET A 100 3.23 -11.35 0.69
CA MET A 100 4.30 -12.33 0.92
C MET A 100 3.81 -13.77 0.80
N GLN A 101 2.61 -14.04 1.27
CA GLN A 101 1.94 -15.34 1.38
C GLN A 101 2.57 -16.30 2.41
N SER A 102 3.87 -16.54 2.36
CA SER A 102 4.64 -17.36 3.30
C SER A 102 6.11 -16.94 3.31
N GLY A 103 6.79 -17.13 4.41
CA GLY A 103 8.25 -16.96 4.54
C GLY A 103 9.05 -18.21 4.18
N SER A 104 8.38 -19.34 3.91
CA SER A 104 9.04 -20.59 3.52
C SER A 104 9.05 -20.77 2.00
N ASP A 105 10.24 -20.92 1.41
CA ASP A 105 10.41 -21.23 -0.02
C ASP A 105 9.70 -22.53 -0.41
N ARG A 106 9.68 -23.52 0.49
CA ARG A 106 9.00 -24.80 0.28
C ARG A 106 7.49 -24.58 0.13
N ILE A 107 6.90 -23.82 1.03
CA ILE A 107 5.46 -23.50 1.00
C ILE A 107 5.13 -22.59 -0.18
N LEU A 108 5.94 -21.58 -0.48
CA LEU A 108 5.78 -20.73 -1.67
C LEU A 108 5.73 -21.56 -2.95
N LYS A 109 6.65 -22.55 -3.09
CA LYS A 109 6.65 -23.48 -4.23
C LYS A 109 5.37 -24.30 -4.30
N MET A 110 4.87 -24.81 -3.17
CA MET A 110 3.62 -25.58 -3.09
C MET A 110 2.40 -24.70 -3.42
N MET A 111 2.42 -23.44 -3.03
CA MET A 111 1.42 -22.42 -3.41
C MET A 111 1.56 -21.96 -4.87
N ARG A 112 2.51 -22.49 -5.63
CA ARG A 112 2.85 -22.06 -7.01
C ARG A 112 3.21 -20.58 -7.08
N ARG A 113 3.92 -20.08 -6.07
CA ARG A 113 4.47 -18.73 -6.07
C ARG A 113 5.87 -18.76 -6.69
N PRO A 114 6.10 -18.04 -7.80
CA PRO A 114 7.35 -18.12 -8.54
C PRO A 114 8.42 -17.15 -8.04
N TYR A 115 8.53 -16.93 -6.73
CA TYR A 115 9.57 -16.14 -6.08
C TYR A 115 10.03 -16.83 -4.80
N ARG A 116 11.20 -16.44 -4.32
CA ARG A 116 11.79 -16.90 -3.07
C ARG A 116 11.65 -15.85 -1.98
N ASN A 117 11.64 -16.29 -0.73
CA ASN A 117 11.59 -15.41 0.44
C ASN A 117 12.77 -14.43 0.47
N GLU A 118 13.99 -14.89 0.18
CA GLU A 118 15.18 -14.03 0.10
C GLU A 118 14.98 -12.86 -0.89
N THR A 119 14.48 -13.13 -2.08
CA THR A 119 14.19 -12.10 -3.09
C THR A 119 13.11 -11.13 -2.61
N TYR A 120 12.10 -11.62 -1.92
CA TYR A 120 11.04 -10.79 -1.35
C TYR A 120 11.58 -9.86 -0.25
N LEU A 121 12.40 -10.39 0.66
CA LEU A 121 13.02 -9.63 1.75
C LEU A 121 13.99 -8.57 1.23
N ASP A 122 14.80 -8.90 0.21
CA ASP A 122 15.69 -7.95 -0.47
C ASP A 122 14.89 -6.79 -1.07
N LEU A 123 13.81 -7.08 -1.79
CA LEU A 123 12.94 -6.05 -2.36
C LEU A 123 12.34 -5.13 -1.27
N CYS A 124 11.85 -5.69 -0.17
CA CYS A 124 11.34 -4.91 0.96
C CYS A 124 12.42 -3.99 1.54
N SER A 125 13.64 -4.52 1.72
CA SER A 125 14.77 -3.75 2.23
C SER A 125 15.13 -2.59 1.30
N ARG A 126 15.26 -2.86 0.00
CA ARG A 126 15.60 -1.84 -1.01
C ARG A 126 14.52 -0.77 -1.13
N MET A 127 13.25 -1.14 -1.07
CA MET A 127 12.14 -0.18 -1.07
C MET A 127 12.19 0.74 0.16
N LYS A 128 12.47 0.20 1.34
CA LYS A 128 12.63 0.99 2.58
C LYS A 128 13.88 1.89 2.55
N GLN A 129 14.97 1.45 1.91
CA GLN A 129 16.13 2.30 1.68
C GLN A 129 15.81 3.45 0.72
N ALA A 130 15.05 3.18 -0.35
CA ALA A 130 14.62 4.18 -1.31
C ALA A 130 13.65 5.21 -0.71
N ARG A 131 12.75 4.74 0.19
CA ARG A 131 11.77 5.58 0.92
C ARG A 131 11.71 5.13 2.38
N PRO A 132 12.46 5.76 3.31
CA PRO A 132 12.57 5.33 4.72
C PRO A 132 11.24 5.29 5.49
N ASP A 133 10.29 6.15 5.15
CA ASP A 133 8.95 6.20 5.72
C ASP A 133 7.94 5.27 5.04
N LEU A 134 8.39 4.39 4.13
CA LEU A 134 7.52 3.49 3.39
C LEU A 134 6.81 2.49 4.31
N SER A 135 5.50 2.53 4.30
CA SER A 135 4.63 1.55 4.92
C SER A 135 4.45 0.35 3.98
N ILE A 136 4.76 -0.84 4.46
CA ILE A 136 4.53 -2.08 3.72
C ILE A 136 3.45 -2.88 4.43
N THR A 137 2.39 -3.22 3.70
CA THR A 137 1.35 -4.15 4.15
C THR A 137 1.39 -5.42 3.33
N THR A 138 0.89 -6.53 3.86
CA THR A 138 1.03 -7.84 3.23
C THR A 138 -0.15 -8.77 3.49
N ASP A 139 -0.23 -9.85 2.70
CA ASP A 139 -1.09 -11.00 2.94
C ASP A 139 -0.23 -12.20 3.33
N ILE A 140 -0.69 -12.97 4.32
CA ILE A 140 -0.04 -14.19 4.80
C ILE A 140 -1.11 -15.27 4.92
N ILE A 141 -0.77 -16.51 4.51
CA ILE A 141 -1.61 -17.68 4.70
C ILE A 141 -0.85 -18.64 5.62
N VAL A 142 -1.43 -18.95 6.78
CA VAL A 142 -0.93 -19.97 7.71
C VAL A 142 -1.69 -21.27 7.59
N GLY A 143 -1.00 -22.38 7.87
CA GLY A 143 -1.60 -23.71 7.84
C GLY A 143 -1.92 -24.21 6.44
N PHE A 144 -1.14 -23.79 5.43
CA PHE A 144 -1.22 -24.41 4.12
C PHE A 144 -0.89 -25.92 4.22
N PRO A 145 -1.56 -26.82 3.45
CA PRO A 145 -1.30 -28.24 3.53
C PRO A 145 0.19 -28.59 3.49
N GLY A 146 0.67 -29.34 4.49
CA GLY A 146 2.06 -29.71 4.65
C GLY A 146 2.98 -28.66 5.26
N GLU A 147 2.48 -27.52 5.73
CA GLU A 147 3.28 -26.53 6.46
C GLU A 147 3.78 -27.13 7.80
N THR A 148 5.10 -27.23 7.97
CA THR A 148 5.71 -27.66 9.23
C THR A 148 5.86 -26.49 10.21
N GLU A 149 6.30 -26.78 11.43
CA GLU A 149 6.62 -25.72 12.40
C GLU A 149 7.79 -24.86 11.93
N GLU A 150 8.81 -25.48 11.31
CA GLU A 150 9.95 -24.76 10.75
C GLU A 150 9.52 -23.80 9.63
N ASP A 151 8.59 -24.21 8.76
CA ASP A 151 8.04 -23.32 7.71
C ASP A 151 7.31 -22.12 8.30
N TYR A 152 6.52 -22.37 9.35
CA TYR A 152 5.82 -21.32 10.06
C TYR A 152 6.80 -20.34 10.73
N LEU A 153 7.84 -20.84 11.40
CA LEU A 153 8.86 -20.00 12.03
C LEU A 153 9.60 -19.12 11.01
N LEU A 154 9.87 -19.61 9.80
CA LEU A 154 10.41 -18.79 8.70
C LEU A 154 9.45 -17.64 8.32
N THR A 155 8.15 -17.89 8.31
CA THR A 155 7.16 -16.85 8.07
C THR A 155 7.16 -15.82 9.19
N ARG A 156 7.19 -16.25 10.44
CA ARG A 156 7.26 -15.38 11.62
C ARG A 156 8.52 -14.51 11.60
N GLN A 157 9.67 -15.12 11.30
CA GLN A 157 10.96 -14.42 11.16
C GLN A 157 10.91 -13.33 10.05
N ALA A 158 10.31 -13.64 8.91
CA ALA A 158 10.14 -12.67 7.82
C ALA A 158 9.26 -11.48 8.26
N VAL A 159 8.18 -11.72 9.02
CA VAL A 159 7.34 -10.66 9.60
C VAL A 159 8.15 -9.76 10.54
N GLU A 160 8.94 -10.34 11.42
CA GLU A 160 9.80 -9.60 12.36
C GLU A 160 10.90 -8.82 11.64
N GLN A 161 11.46 -9.37 10.56
CA GLN A 161 12.49 -8.70 9.77
C GLN A 161 11.96 -7.53 8.95
N VAL A 162 10.83 -7.73 8.23
CA VAL A 162 10.24 -6.68 7.39
C VAL A 162 9.57 -5.60 8.22
N GLN A 163 9.06 -5.92 9.41
CA GLN A 163 8.33 -4.97 10.25
C GLN A 163 7.14 -4.35 9.49
N PHE A 164 6.20 -5.21 9.08
CA PHE A 164 5.01 -4.77 8.35
C PHE A 164 4.17 -3.77 9.16
N ASP A 165 3.59 -2.78 8.48
CA ASP A 165 2.69 -1.81 9.10
C ASP A 165 1.28 -2.38 9.33
N ASN A 166 0.92 -3.40 8.56
CA ASN A 166 -0.25 -4.24 8.76
C ASN A 166 -0.10 -5.54 7.94
N ALA A 167 -0.77 -6.60 8.36
CA ALA A 167 -0.86 -7.84 7.60
C ALA A 167 -2.27 -8.43 7.70
N PHE A 168 -2.79 -8.90 6.57
CA PHE A 168 -3.98 -9.74 6.53
C PHE A 168 -3.53 -11.19 6.64
N ILE A 169 -3.80 -11.81 7.77
CA ILE A 169 -3.35 -13.16 8.08
C ILE A 169 -4.54 -14.09 8.00
N PHE A 170 -4.50 -14.98 7.01
CA PHE A 170 -5.57 -15.91 6.71
C PHE A 170 -5.15 -17.32 7.15
N ARG A 171 -6.07 -18.04 7.79
CA ARG A 171 -5.98 -19.50 7.92
C ARG A 171 -6.29 -20.12 6.57
N TYR A 172 -5.48 -21.07 6.12
CA TYR A 172 -5.79 -21.80 4.90
C TYR A 172 -7.17 -22.44 4.99
N SER A 173 -7.99 -22.17 3.98
CA SER A 173 -9.32 -22.77 3.81
C SER A 173 -9.38 -23.51 2.48
N PRO A 174 -9.73 -24.82 2.48
CA PRO A 174 -9.83 -25.60 1.26
C PRO A 174 -10.87 -25.02 0.30
N ARG A 175 -10.47 -24.78 -0.95
CA ARG A 175 -11.39 -24.35 -2.01
C ARG A 175 -11.65 -25.49 -2.96
N ARG A 176 -12.91 -25.85 -3.16
CA ARG A 176 -13.32 -26.90 -4.08
C ARG A 176 -12.67 -26.73 -5.46
N GLY A 177 -12.12 -27.83 -6.00
CA GLY A 177 -11.46 -27.83 -7.31
C GLY A 177 -10.01 -27.34 -7.32
N THR A 178 -9.42 -27.02 -6.18
CA THR A 178 -7.99 -26.69 -6.11
C THR A 178 -7.15 -27.91 -5.72
N PRO A 179 -5.91 -28.07 -6.27
CA PRO A 179 -5.02 -29.16 -5.86
C PRO A 179 -4.76 -29.19 -4.34
N ALA A 180 -4.63 -28.03 -3.71
CA ALA A 180 -4.38 -27.93 -2.27
C ALA A 180 -5.52 -28.50 -1.41
N ALA A 181 -6.78 -28.47 -1.90
CA ALA A 181 -7.92 -28.99 -1.16
C ALA A 181 -7.90 -30.52 -1.00
N VAL A 182 -7.18 -31.23 -1.86
CA VAL A 182 -7.09 -32.70 -1.87
C VAL A 182 -5.74 -33.23 -1.41
N MET A 183 -4.86 -32.38 -0.91
CA MET A 183 -3.61 -32.81 -0.30
C MET A 183 -3.87 -33.57 1.01
N GLU A 184 -3.14 -34.67 1.24
CA GLU A 184 -3.36 -35.55 2.40
C GLU A 184 -2.93 -34.92 3.74
N ASN A 185 -1.91 -34.07 3.71
CA ASN A 185 -1.31 -33.46 4.90
C ASN A 185 -1.98 -32.11 5.27
N GLN A 186 -3.28 -32.11 5.40
CA GLN A 186 -4.03 -30.95 5.92
C GLN A 186 -3.62 -30.64 7.36
N ILE A 187 -3.48 -29.36 7.68
CA ILE A 187 -3.12 -28.91 9.01
C ILE A 187 -4.37 -28.84 9.90
N PRO A 188 -4.31 -29.35 11.16
CA PRO A 188 -5.41 -29.24 12.11
C PRO A 188 -5.82 -27.78 12.37
N GLU A 189 -7.12 -27.56 12.59
CA GLU A 189 -7.65 -26.19 12.74
C GLU A 189 -7.07 -25.46 13.96
N GLU A 190 -6.85 -26.19 15.07
CA GLU A 190 -6.22 -25.65 16.28
C GLU A 190 -4.78 -25.15 16.04
N VAL A 191 -4.02 -25.81 15.16
CA VAL A 191 -2.67 -25.37 14.77
C VAL A 191 -2.73 -24.10 13.91
N LYS A 192 -3.66 -24.09 12.95
CA LYS A 192 -3.87 -22.87 12.13
C LYS A 192 -4.29 -21.68 12.98
N GLU A 193 -5.18 -21.90 13.95
CA GLU A 193 -5.64 -20.86 14.87
C GLU A 193 -4.47 -20.34 15.71
N ALA A 194 -3.68 -21.23 16.31
CA ALA A 194 -2.52 -20.84 17.12
C ALA A 194 -1.51 -20.01 16.31
N ARG A 195 -1.17 -20.45 15.08
CA ARG A 195 -0.25 -19.72 14.20
C ARG A 195 -0.81 -18.36 13.77
N ASN A 196 -2.12 -18.29 13.49
CA ASN A 196 -2.80 -17.05 13.13
C ASN A 196 -2.74 -16.05 14.29
N GLN A 197 -3.07 -16.48 15.52
CA GLN A 197 -3.07 -15.62 16.71
C GLN A 197 -1.67 -15.12 17.07
N ASP A 198 -0.65 -15.97 16.97
CA ASP A 198 0.73 -15.58 17.22
C ASP A 198 1.21 -14.50 16.23
N LEU A 199 0.98 -14.70 14.92
CA LEU A 199 1.36 -13.69 13.92
C LEU A 199 0.56 -12.38 14.05
N LEU A 200 -0.73 -12.47 14.38
CA LEU A 200 -1.54 -11.28 14.65
C LEU A 200 -0.97 -10.49 15.83
N ALA A 201 -0.56 -11.17 16.90
CA ALA A 201 0.04 -10.49 18.05
C ALA A 201 1.33 -9.76 17.66
N VAL A 202 2.23 -10.40 16.90
CA VAL A 202 3.48 -9.80 16.43
C VAL A 202 3.22 -8.59 15.52
N VAL A 203 2.35 -8.73 14.52
CA VAL A 203 2.02 -7.63 13.58
C VAL A 203 1.36 -6.47 14.31
N ASN A 204 0.45 -6.75 15.25
CA ASN A 204 -0.24 -5.72 16.01
C ASN A 204 0.74 -4.92 16.90
N GLU A 205 1.66 -5.59 17.57
CA GLU A 205 2.70 -4.93 18.37
C GLU A 205 3.55 -3.98 17.50
N ILE A 206 3.99 -4.45 16.33
CA ILE A 206 4.76 -3.64 15.38
C ILE A 206 3.95 -2.43 14.91
N ALA A 207 2.70 -2.64 14.50
CA ALA A 207 1.82 -1.58 13.99
C ALA A 207 1.53 -0.51 15.06
N ILE A 208 1.21 -0.93 16.29
CA ILE A 208 0.94 -0.04 17.42
C ILE A 208 2.17 0.81 17.75
N ARG A 209 3.36 0.19 17.82
CA ARG A 209 4.62 0.91 18.06
C ARG A 209 4.86 1.98 16.99
N LYS A 210 4.79 1.60 15.71
CA LYS A 210 4.98 2.53 14.58
C LYS A 210 3.95 3.68 14.58
N ASN A 211 2.71 3.42 14.96
CA ASN A 211 1.71 4.46 15.05
C ASN A 211 1.97 5.40 16.24
N ARG A 212 2.44 4.87 17.36
CA ARG A 212 2.85 5.68 18.52
C ARG A 212 4.00 6.63 18.18
N ASP A 213 4.95 6.18 17.35
CA ASP A 213 6.09 6.98 16.91
C ASP A 213 5.67 8.19 16.04
N LEU A 214 4.45 8.19 15.51
CA LEU A 214 3.90 9.33 14.75
C LEU A 214 3.27 10.39 15.65
N VAL A 215 3.02 10.12 16.93
CA VAL A 215 2.45 11.11 17.87
C VAL A 215 3.43 12.26 18.04
N GLY A 216 2.93 13.50 17.95
CA GLY A 216 3.72 14.72 17.96
C GLY A 216 4.25 15.15 16.58
N THR A 217 4.14 14.32 15.55
CA THR A 217 4.54 14.66 14.17
C THR A 217 3.40 15.32 13.40
N VAL A 218 3.76 16.01 12.31
CA VAL A 218 2.79 16.54 11.33
C VAL A 218 2.74 15.60 10.14
N GLN A 219 1.54 15.17 9.78
CA GLN A 219 1.28 14.29 8.63
C GLN A 219 0.37 14.99 7.63
N GLU A 220 0.66 14.87 6.34
CA GLU A 220 -0.32 15.22 5.31
C GLU A 220 -1.42 14.17 5.28
N VAL A 221 -2.67 14.59 5.47
CA VAL A 221 -3.84 13.71 5.51
C VAL A 221 -4.83 14.14 4.44
N LEU A 222 -5.21 13.22 3.57
CA LEU A 222 -6.37 13.39 2.69
C LEU A 222 -7.63 13.12 3.50
N LEU A 223 -8.48 14.12 3.65
CA LEU A 223 -9.76 14.01 4.33
C LEU A 223 -10.80 13.42 3.39
N GLU A 224 -11.35 12.26 3.73
CA GLU A 224 -12.23 11.48 2.85
C GLU A 224 -13.72 11.74 3.10
N GLY A 225 -14.06 12.28 4.27
CA GLY A 225 -15.44 12.59 4.66
C GLY A 225 -15.72 12.27 6.12
N SER A 226 -17.00 12.36 6.50
CA SER A 226 -17.40 12.11 7.89
C SER A 226 -17.06 10.70 8.35
N SER A 227 -16.60 10.59 9.60
CA SER A 227 -16.35 9.30 10.22
C SER A 227 -17.64 8.49 10.37
N LYS A 228 -17.56 7.18 10.11
CA LYS A 228 -18.71 6.26 10.25
C LYS A 228 -19.21 6.15 11.70
N THR A 229 -18.34 6.36 12.66
CA THR A 229 -18.63 6.22 14.09
C THR A 229 -18.94 7.54 14.80
N ASN A 230 -18.48 8.66 14.25
CA ASN A 230 -18.75 9.99 14.79
C ASN A 230 -18.83 11.01 13.65
N VAL A 231 -20.05 11.41 13.30
CA VAL A 231 -20.35 12.34 12.18
C VAL A 231 -19.74 13.75 12.39
N ALA A 232 -19.38 14.10 13.62
CA ALA A 232 -18.74 15.37 13.95
C ALA A 232 -17.23 15.40 13.63
N ARG A 233 -16.65 14.25 13.25
CA ARG A 233 -15.25 14.12 12.89
C ARG A 233 -15.10 13.72 11.43
N LEU A 234 -14.05 14.20 10.79
CA LEU A 234 -13.63 13.70 9.50
C LEU A 234 -12.70 12.51 9.66
N SER A 235 -12.81 11.55 8.75
CA SER A 235 -11.84 10.48 8.58
C SER A 235 -10.95 10.80 7.38
N GLY A 236 -9.69 10.40 7.45
CA GLY A 236 -8.75 10.58 6.35
C GLY A 236 -7.63 9.56 6.39
N ARG A 237 -6.70 9.69 5.45
CA ARG A 237 -5.53 8.80 5.35
C ARG A 237 -4.26 9.57 5.09
N THR A 238 -3.19 9.13 5.75
CA THR A 238 -1.84 9.61 5.45
C THR A 238 -1.35 9.07 4.11
N SER A 239 -0.22 9.59 3.61
CA SER A 239 0.50 8.99 2.46
C SER A 239 0.84 7.51 2.70
N GLN A 240 1.13 7.12 3.95
CA GLN A 240 1.39 5.75 4.38
C GLN A 240 0.14 4.88 4.51
N ASN A 241 -1.04 5.40 4.10
CA ASN A 241 -2.33 4.73 4.20
C ASN A 241 -2.82 4.46 5.64
N LYS A 242 -2.31 5.20 6.61
CA LYS A 242 -2.74 5.10 8.02
C LYS A 242 -4.04 5.90 8.22
N PRO A 243 -5.08 5.32 8.85
CA PRO A 243 -6.32 6.03 9.13
C PRO A 243 -6.10 7.10 10.19
N VAL A 244 -6.66 8.28 9.95
CA VAL A 244 -6.60 9.43 10.86
C VAL A 244 -8.02 9.95 11.09
N MET A 245 -8.39 10.17 12.34
CA MET A 245 -9.59 10.89 12.73
C MET A 245 -9.21 12.33 13.07
N VAL A 246 -9.90 13.28 12.44
CA VAL A 246 -9.56 14.70 12.52
C VAL A 246 -10.76 15.50 12.99
N ASP A 247 -10.56 16.31 14.01
CA ASP A 247 -11.54 17.31 14.43
C ASP A 247 -11.44 18.51 13.48
N ALA A 248 -12.24 18.51 12.42
CA ALA A 248 -12.23 19.52 11.38
C ALA A 248 -13.63 19.75 10.81
N ALA A 249 -13.83 20.90 10.19
CA ALA A 249 -15.09 21.27 9.58
C ALA A 249 -15.42 20.35 8.37
N PRO A 250 -16.69 19.96 8.16
CA PRO A 250 -17.09 19.02 7.11
C PRO A 250 -16.77 19.44 5.68
N ASP A 251 -16.70 20.74 5.42
CA ASP A 251 -16.36 21.33 4.13
C ASP A 251 -14.91 21.12 3.68
N LEU A 252 -14.05 20.64 4.60
CA LEU A 252 -12.66 20.27 4.31
C LEU A 252 -12.53 18.86 3.73
N ALA A 253 -13.63 18.12 3.57
CA ALA A 253 -13.60 16.82 2.90
C ALA A 253 -13.11 16.95 1.44
N GLY A 254 -12.20 16.07 1.03
CA GLY A 254 -11.52 16.11 -0.27
C GLY A 254 -10.19 16.86 -0.26
N GLU A 255 -9.86 17.60 0.80
CA GLU A 255 -8.61 18.33 0.90
C GLU A 255 -7.49 17.50 1.55
N ILE A 256 -6.25 17.81 1.15
CA ILE A 256 -5.04 17.30 1.79
C ILE A 256 -4.48 18.38 2.70
N LEU A 257 -4.52 18.12 4.00
CA LEU A 257 -4.10 19.09 5.02
C LEU A 257 -2.99 18.55 5.91
N PRO A 258 -2.10 19.44 6.41
CA PRO A 258 -1.16 19.10 7.45
C PRO A 258 -1.91 18.92 8.78
N ILE A 259 -1.85 17.72 9.33
CA ILE A 259 -2.50 17.33 10.59
C ILE A 259 -1.42 17.00 11.60
N ARG A 260 -1.44 17.67 12.77
CA ARG A 260 -0.61 17.28 13.91
C ARG A 260 -1.26 16.09 14.60
N ILE A 261 -0.54 14.98 14.67
CA ILE A 261 -0.99 13.78 15.34
C ILE A 261 -0.81 13.96 16.84
N GLU A 262 -1.90 13.87 17.59
CA GLU A 262 -1.93 14.08 19.04
C GLU A 262 -2.03 12.77 19.82
N GLU A 263 -2.69 11.76 19.25
CA GLU A 263 -2.94 10.49 19.90
C GLU A 263 -2.91 9.33 18.90
N SER A 264 -2.60 8.14 19.39
CA SER A 264 -2.71 6.86 18.67
C SER A 264 -3.40 5.84 19.56
N THR A 265 -4.52 5.28 19.09
CA THR A 265 -5.21 4.17 19.73
C THR A 265 -5.10 2.94 18.84
N GLY A 266 -4.01 2.17 19.00
CA GLY A 266 -3.77 0.99 18.20
C GLY A 266 -3.56 1.32 16.72
N PHE A 267 -4.56 1.09 15.89
CA PHE A 267 -4.46 1.26 14.43
C PHE A 267 -4.94 2.62 13.91
N THR A 268 -5.51 3.46 14.77
CA THR A 268 -6.07 4.76 14.38
C THR A 268 -5.27 5.88 15.01
N LEU A 269 -4.95 6.87 14.21
CA LEU A 269 -4.34 8.14 14.63
C LEU A 269 -5.44 9.18 14.85
N TYR A 270 -5.21 10.11 15.77
CA TYR A 270 -6.08 11.24 16.01
C TYR A 270 -5.26 12.51 15.96
N GLY A 271 -5.81 13.56 15.36
CA GLY A 271 -5.07 14.80 15.21
C GLY A 271 -5.95 15.99 14.89
N VAL A 272 -5.30 17.14 14.86
CA VAL A 272 -5.93 18.44 14.57
C VAL A 272 -5.22 19.12 13.40
N PRO A 273 -5.93 19.90 12.58
CA PRO A 273 -5.30 20.69 11.52
C PRO A 273 -4.26 21.65 12.12
N CYS A 274 -3.09 21.69 11.48
CA CYS A 274 -2.11 22.72 11.82
C CYS A 274 -2.67 24.08 11.41
N PRO A 275 -2.44 25.16 12.21
CA PRO A 275 -2.79 26.50 11.78
C PRO A 275 -2.09 26.83 10.46
N VAL A 276 -2.88 27.11 9.41
CA VAL A 276 -2.34 27.58 8.14
C VAL A 276 -1.89 29.01 8.39
N SER A 277 -0.60 29.30 8.29
CA SER A 277 -0.13 30.69 8.21
C SER A 277 -0.67 31.27 6.91
N TYR A 278 -1.72 32.09 7.00
CA TYR A 278 -2.35 32.80 5.89
C TYR A 278 -1.40 33.90 5.33
N THR A 279 -0.23 33.54 4.82
CA THR A 279 0.69 34.51 4.21
C THR A 279 0.63 34.52 2.69
N HIS A 280 -0.13 33.65 2.02
CA HIS A 280 -0.13 33.59 0.53
C HIS A 280 -1.49 33.61 -0.16
N LEU A 281 -2.63 33.86 0.52
CA LEU A 281 -3.96 33.93 -0.11
C LEU A 281 -4.54 35.35 -0.24
N ARG A 282 -3.75 36.42 -0.02
CA ARG A 282 -4.19 37.83 -0.23
C ARG A 282 -3.50 38.55 -1.38
N ALA A 283 -3.04 37.86 -2.42
CA ALA A 283 -2.39 38.50 -3.57
C ALA A 283 -3.24 38.57 -4.85
N HIS A 284 -4.52 38.15 -4.84
CA HIS A 284 -5.36 38.19 -6.05
C HIS A 284 -6.69 38.93 -5.93
N GLU A 285 -6.91 39.73 -4.89
CA GLU A 285 -8.16 40.50 -4.75
C GLU A 285 -7.94 42.04 -4.67
N THR A 286 -6.92 42.58 -5.28
CA THR A 286 -6.81 44.06 -5.41
C THR A 286 -6.17 44.45 -6.73
N GLU A 287 -6.90 44.27 -7.84
CA GLU A 287 -6.75 45.09 -9.04
C GLU A 287 -8.04 45.07 -9.85
N LEU A 288 -9.04 45.78 -9.36
CA LEU A 288 -10.17 46.28 -10.15
C LEU A 288 -10.65 47.62 -9.52
N HIS A 289 -9.99 48.68 -9.90
CA HIS A 289 -10.62 50.02 -9.98
C HIS A 289 -9.89 50.84 -11.05
#